data_6a57a55ed797126290033a89fc89500b
#
_entry.id   6a57a55ed797126290033a89fc89500b
#
_cell.length_a   1.000
_cell.length_b   1.000
_cell.length_c   1.000
_cell.angle_alpha   90.00
_cell.angle_beta   90.00
_cell.angle_gamma   90.00
#
_symmetry.space_group_name_H-M   'P 1'
#
loop_
_entity.id
_entity.type
_entity.pdbx_description
1 polymer ?
#
loop_
_entity_poly.entity_id
_entity_poly.type
_entity_poly.pdbx_seq_one_letter_code
_entity_poly.pdbx_strand_id
1 'polypeptide(L)'
;VRVLLAEDDEALRSVVARGLTENGYIVDAVPDGEAALAYLATYEYEVVVLDWRMPRMSGYDVLGAMKTRKISVPVLMLTARDRSADRIAGLDRGADDYLVKPFDFGELLARLRALQRRPLAVRDPVLRCGDLTFDPAAREASVDGRPLAVTATELAILELLLRRTPNVVTRQSIAMNVWPVEADGIGSNTIDVHLARLRAKLSGSRSRVETVRGVGYRLLPS
;
A
#
# COMPACT_ATOMS: atom_id res chain seq x y z
N VAL A 1 0.93 2.73 1.76
CA VAL A 1 0.17 1.47 1.71
C VAL A 1 0.55 0.70 0.47
N ARG A 2 1.02 -0.53 0.65
CA ARG A 2 1.40 -1.42 -0.45
C ARG A 2 0.26 -2.38 -0.78
N VAL A 3 -0.12 -2.41 -2.04
CA VAL A 3 -1.23 -3.23 -2.58
C VAL A 3 -0.66 -4.23 -3.57
N LEU A 4 -1.06 -5.50 -3.44
CA LEU A 4 -0.88 -6.50 -4.49
C LEU A 4 -2.15 -6.55 -5.34
N LEU A 5 -2.01 -6.34 -6.64
CA LEU A 5 -3.09 -6.45 -7.63
C LEU A 5 -2.84 -7.67 -8.52
N ALA A 6 -3.73 -8.66 -8.49
CA ALA A 6 -3.71 -9.80 -9.39
C ALA A 6 -4.93 -9.73 -10.32
N GLU A 7 -4.67 -9.56 -11.62
CA GLU A 7 -5.65 -9.37 -12.68
C GLU A 7 -5.05 -9.87 -13.98
N ASP A 8 -5.73 -10.74 -14.72
CA ASP A 8 -5.21 -11.32 -15.95
C ASP A 8 -5.38 -10.40 -17.16
N ASP A 9 -6.44 -9.60 -17.21
CA ASP A 9 -6.62 -8.58 -18.24
C ASP A 9 -5.55 -7.47 -18.10
N GLU A 10 -4.62 -7.41 -19.04
CA GLU A 10 -3.50 -6.48 -19.03
C GLU A 10 -3.97 -5.01 -19.06
N ALA A 11 -5.02 -4.71 -19.84
CA ALA A 11 -5.54 -3.34 -19.96
C ALA A 11 -6.16 -2.89 -18.62
N LEU A 12 -6.99 -3.73 -18.01
CA LEU A 12 -7.60 -3.45 -16.71
C LEU A 12 -6.53 -3.37 -15.62
N ARG A 13 -5.60 -4.32 -15.59
CA ARG A 13 -4.48 -4.35 -14.63
C ARG A 13 -3.68 -3.04 -14.69
N SER A 14 -3.30 -2.59 -15.90
CA SER A 14 -2.53 -1.36 -16.10
C SER A 14 -3.30 -0.10 -15.65
N VAL A 15 -4.58 0.00 -16.01
CA VAL A 15 -5.42 1.15 -15.64
C VAL A 15 -5.61 1.21 -14.13
N VAL A 16 -5.93 0.07 -13.49
CA VAL A 16 -6.13 -0.01 -12.04
C VAL A 16 -4.83 0.30 -11.29
N ALA A 17 -3.70 -0.31 -11.70
CA ALA A 17 -2.41 -0.07 -11.07
C ALA A 17 -2.00 1.39 -11.14
N ARG A 18 -2.14 2.02 -12.31
CA ARG A 18 -1.86 3.45 -12.50
C ARG A 18 -2.75 4.32 -11.62
N GLY A 19 -4.07 4.10 -11.65
CA GLY A 19 -5.00 4.87 -10.84
C GLY A 19 -4.73 4.75 -9.34
N LEU A 20 -4.39 3.55 -8.85
CA LEU A 20 -3.99 3.36 -7.46
C LEU A 20 -2.69 4.11 -7.14
N THR A 21 -1.70 4.06 -8.04
CA THR A 21 -0.42 4.77 -7.86
C THR A 21 -0.61 6.28 -7.80
N GLU A 22 -1.46 6.84 -8.67
CA GLU A 22 -1.83 8.26 -8.67
C GLU A 22 -2.53 8.68 -7.36
N ASN A 23 -3.21 7.74 -6.70
CA ASN A 23 -3.84 7.93 -5.39
C ASN A 23 -2.91 7.55 -4.20
N GLY A 24 -1.62 7.39 -4.46
CA GLY A 24 -0.59 7.26 -3.42
C GLY A 24 -0.43 5.84 -2.85
N TYR A 25 -0.90 4.82 -3.55
CA TYR A 25 -0.59 3.43 -3.24
C TYR A 25 0.71 2.99 -3.91
N ILE A 26 1.41 2.07 -3.27
CA ILE A 26 2.50 1.31 -3.89
C ILE A 26 1.87 0.04 -4.42
N VAL A 27 1.94 -0.19 -5.72
CA VAL A 27 1.21 -1.29 -6.35
C VAL A 27 2.18 -2.26 -7.03
N ASP A 28 2.15 -3.50 -6.59
CA ASP A 28 2.72 -4.61 -7.35
C ASP A 28 1.58 -5.28 -8.11
N ALA A 29 1.68 -5.31 -9.45
CA ALA A 29 0.64 -5.81 -10.33
C ALA A 29 1.10 -7.08 -11.03
N VAL A 30 0.36 -8.18 -10.86
CA VAL A 30 0.71 -9.50 -11.38
C VAL A 30 -0.41 -10.09 -12.23
N PRO A 31 -0.10 -10.94 -13.23
CA PRO A 31 -1.08 -11.41 -14.22
C PRO A 31 -1.88 -12.64 -13.77
N ASP A 32 -1.54 -13.28 -12.66
CA ASP A 32 -2.15 -14.55 -12.26
C ASP A 32 -1.96 -14.86 -10.77
N GLY A 33 -2.65 -15.92 -10.32
CA GLY A 33 -2.62 -16.34 -8.92
C GLY A 33 -1.30 -16.97 -8.47
N GLU A 34 -0.54 -17.59 -9.35
CA GLU A 34 0.77 -18.17 -9.00
C GLU A 34 1.77 -17.07 -8.68
N ALA A 35 1.82 -16.04 -9.53
CA ALA A 35 2.62 -14.85 -9.30
C ALA A 35 2.18 -14.13 -8.01
N ALA A 36 0.86 -14.02 -7.77
CA ALA A 36 0.34 -13.42 -6.54
C ALA A 36 0.83 -14.15 -5.29
N LEU A 37 0.81 -15.48 -5.27
CA LEU A 37 1.31 -16.25 -4.13
C LEU A 37 2.84 -16.15 -3.95
N ALA A 38 3.60 -16.05 -5.03
CA ALA A 38 5.04 -15.85 -4.97
C ALA A 38 5.38 -14.48 -4.33
N TYR A 39 4.65 -13.43 -4.71
CA TYR A 39 4.82 -12.10 -4.16
C TYR A 39 4.39 -12.05 -2.69
N LEU A 40 3.27 -12.65 -2.32
CA LEU A 40 2.81 -12.77 -0.93
C LEU A 40 3.77 -13.54 -0.02
N ALA A 41 4.55 -14.47 -0.57
CA ALA A 41 5.56 -15.20 0.19
C ALA A 41 6.83 -14.37 0.46
N THR A 42 7.07 -13.33 -0.34
CA THR A 42 8.33 -12.57 -0.33
C THR A 42 8.17 -11.17 0.26
N TYR A 43 7.01 -10.55 0.07
CA TYR A 43 6.76 -9.15 0.43
C TYR A 43 5.55 -9.00 1.33
N GLU A 44 5.55 -7.96 2.16
CA GLU A 44 4.42 -7.60 3.01
C GLU A 44 3.48 -6.64 2.26
N TYR A 45 2.18 -6.92 2.33
CA TYR A 45 1.11 -6.12 1.75
C TYR A 45 0.09 -5.75 2.80
N GLU A 46 -0.50 -4.56 2.67
CA GLU A 46 -1.58 -4.14 3.55
C GLU A 46 -2.97 -4.48 3.00
N VAL A 47 -3.09 -4.68 1.69
CA VAL A 47 -4.31 -5.14 1.03
C VAL A 47 -3.94 -5.93 -0.23
N VAL A 48 -4.74 -6.94 -0.55
CA VAL A 48 -4.65 -7.71 -1.80
C VAL A 48 -5.93 -7.49 -2.58
N VAL A 49 -5.81 -7.20 -3.88
CA VAL A 49 -6.91 -7.14 -4.84
C VAL A 49 -6.75 -8.33 -5.78
N LEU A 50 -7.72 -9.22 -5.80
CA LEU A 50 -7.69 -10.45 -6.61
C LEU A 50 -8.84 -10.48 -7.59
N ASP A 51 -8.56 -10.67 -8.88
CA ASP A 51 -9.62 -11.10 -9.78
C ASP A 51 -10.05 -12.52 -9.43
N TRP A 52 -11.35 -12.74 -9.47
CA TRP A 52 -11.94 -14.06 -9.24
C TRP A 52 -11.44 -15.09 -10.24
N ARG A 53 -11.35 -14.72 -11.53
CA ARG A 53 -10.99 -15.61 -12.62
C ARG A 53 -9.68 -15.21 -13.24
N MET A 54 -8.67 -16.02 -12.97
CA MET A 54 -7.36 -15.88 -13.61
C MET A 54 -6.94 -17.25 -14.16
N PRO A 55 -6.13 -17.30 -15.23
CA PRO A 55 -5.58 -18.54 -15.76
C PRO A 55 -4.67 -19.22 -14.72
N ARG A 56 -4.50 -20.53 -14.83
CA ARG A 56 -3.68 -21.39 -13.98
C ARG A 56 -4.19 -21.47 -12.53
N MET A 57 -4.27 -20.37 -11.83
CA MET A 57 -4.73 -20.32 -10.44
C MET A 57 -5.71 -19.17 -10.27
N SER A 58 -6.95 -19.46 -9.93
CA SER A 58 -7.99 -18.46 -9.70
C SER A 58 -7.74 -17.66 -8.42
N GLY A 59 -8.33 -16.46 -8.30
CA GLY A 59 -8.27 -15.70 -7.05
C GLY A 59 -8.87 -16.46 -5.86
N TYR A 60 -9.85 -17.31 -6.12
CA TYR A 60 -10.42 -18.20 -5.13
C TYR A 60 -9.42 -19.26 -4.60
N ASP A 61 -8.56 -19.79 -5.48
CA ASP A 61 -7.51 -20.74 -5.08
C ASP A 61 -6.40 -20.02 -4.30
N VAL A 62 -6.05 -18.80 -4.72
CA VAL A 62 -5.12 -17.93 -3.99
C VAL A 62 -5.62 -17.70 -2.57
N LEU A 63 -6.88 -17.35 -2.40
CA LEU A 63 -7.50 -17.14 -1.08
C LEU A 63 -7.41 -18.37 -0.19
N GLY A 64 -7.69 -19.56 -0.76
CA GLY A 64 -7.53 -20.85 -0.08
C GLY A 64 -6.09 -21.12 0.36
N ALA A 65 -5.12 -20.81 -0.52
CA ALA A 65 -3.70 -20.96 -0.24
C ALA A 65 -3.21 -19.97 0.84
N MET A 66 -3.69 -18.72 0.80
CA MET A 66 -3.41 -17.74 1.85
C MET A 66 -3.87 -18.24 3.23
N LYS A 67 -5.08 -18.75 3.33
CA LYS A 67 -5.62 -19.34 4.56
C LYS A 67 -4.75 -20.50 5.08
N THR A 68 -4.37 -21.41 4.19
CA THR A 68 -3.51 -22.55 4.54
C THR A 68 -2.13 -22.12 5.02
N ARG A 69 -1.57 -21.08 4.41
CA ARG A 69 -0.26 -20.49 4.77
C ARG A 69 -0.34 -19.50 5.93
N LYS A 70 -1.53 -19.28 6.51
CA LYS A 70 -1.79 -18.30 7.58
C LYS A 70 -1.37 -16.86 7.21
N ILE A 71 -1.51 -16.49 5.94
CA ILE A 71 -1.30 -15.13 5.46
C ILE A 71 -2.56 -14.34 5.78
N SER A 72 -2.46 -13.41 6.72
CA SER A 72 -3.58 -12.60 7.21
C SER A 72 -3.47 -11.17 6.66
N VAL A 73 -3.80 -11.02 5.37
CA VAL A 73 -3.88 -9.72 4.69
C VAL A 73 -5.31 -9.55 4.19
N PRO A 74 -5.93 -8.38 4.36
CA PRO A 74 -7.27 -8.12 3.83
C PRO A 74 -7.34 -8.31 2.32
N VAL A 75 -8.41 -8.95 1.84
CA VAL A 75 -8.59 -9.29 0.43
C VAL A 75 -9.86 -8.66 -0.12
N LEU A 76 -9.72 -7.88 -1.19
CA LEU A 76 -10.80 -7.41 -2.06
C LEU A 76 -10.87 -8.29 -3.31
N MET A 77 -11.98 -8.99 -3.49
CA MET A 77 -12.21 -9.79 -4.69
C MET A 77 -12.88 -8.97 -5.79
N LEU A 78 -12.32 -8.99 -7.00
CA LEU A 78 -12.99 -8.48 -8.20
C LEU A 78 -13.78 -9.61 -8.84
N THR A 79 -15.06 -9.41 -9.16
CA THR A 79 -15.94 -10.47 -9.68
C THR A 79 -16.83 -9.99 -10.81
N ALA A 80 -17.15 -10.84 -11.78
CA ALA A 80 -18.16 -10.54 -12.80
C ALA A 80 -19.58 -10.63 -12.20
N ARG A 81 -20.51 -9.86 -12.76
CA ARG A 81 -21.88 -9.61 -12.26
C ARG A 81 -22.79 -10.83 -12.09
N ASP A 82 -22.46 -11.99 -12.66
CA ASP A 82 -23.44 -13.03 -12.98
C ASP A 82 -23.58 -14.17 -11.96
N ARG A 83 -22.94 -14.14 -10.80
CA ARG A 83 -23.04 -15.27 -9.85
C ARG A 83 -23.18 -14.82 -8.39
N SER A 84 -24.42 -14.74 -7.93
CA SER A 84 -24.73 -14.66 -6.48
C SER A 84 -24.14 -15.88 -5.69
N ALA A 85 -24.05 -17.04 -6.33
CA ALA A 85 -23.45 -18.25 -5.75
C ALA A 85 -21.94 -18.09 -5.52
N ASP A 86 -21.22 -17.43 -6.42
CA ASP A 86 -19.77 -17.18 -6.27
C ASP A 86 -19.46 -16.23 -5.12
N ARG A 87 -20.36 -15.26 -4.86
CA ARG A 87 -20.23 -14.31 -3.73
C ARG A 87 -20.41 -14.99 -2.37
N ILE A 88 -21.33 -15.93 -2.26
CA ILE A 88 -21.59 -16.70 -1.03
C ILE A 88 -20.41 -17.65 -0.76
N ALA A 89 -19.95 -18.38 -1.77
CA ALA A 89 -18.82 -19.29 -1.65
C ALA A 89 -17.49 -18.59 -1.29
N GLY A 90 -17.32 -17.34 -1.70
CA GLY A 90 -16.12 -16.57 -1.40
C GLY A 90 -16.13 -15.98 0.01
N LEU A 91 -17.27 -15.50 0.51
CA LEU A 91 -17.41 -15.05 1.90
C LEU A 91 -17.11 -16.18 2.89
N ASP A 92 -17.57 -17.40 2.59
CA ASP A 92 -17.29 -18.60 3.40
C ASP A 92 -15.80 -18.97 3.44
N ARG A 93 -15.00 -18.53 2.44
CA ARG A 93 -13.55 -18.77 2.38
C ARG A 93 -12.67 -17.64 2.89
N GLY A 94 -13.23 -16.49 3.23
CA GLY A 94 -12.51 -15.45 3.96
C GLY A 94 -12.01 -14.27 3.13
N ALA A 95 -12.66 -13.95 1.98
CA ALA A 95 -12.51 -12.61 1.40
C ALA A 95 -13.20 -11.58 2.30
N ASP A 96 -12.57 -10.43 2.46
CA ASP A 96 -13.07 -9.39 3.37
C ASP A 96 -14.07 -8.46 2.69
N ASP A 97 -14.00 -8.29 1.36
CA ASP A 97 -14.96 -7.52 0.56
C ASP A 97 -14.96 -7.94 -0.92
N TYR A 98 -15.98 -7.49 -1.67
CA TYR A 98 -16.18 -7.79 -3.09
C TYR A 98 -16.50 -6.54 -3.88
N LEU A 99 -15.99 -6.48 -5.11
CA LEU A 99 -16.29 -5.42 -6.08
C LEU A 99 -16.67 -6.05 -7.42
N VAL A 100 -17.85 -5.68 -7.93
CA VAL A 100 -18.41 -6.25 -9.17
C VAL A 100 -17.90 -5.49 -10.38
N LYS A 101 -17.36 -6.20 -11.36
CA LYS A 101 -16.99 -5.65 -12.68
C LYS A 101 -18.22 -5.48 -13.58
N PRO A 102 -18.37 -4.33 -14.32
CA PRO A 102 -17.50 -3.16 -14.28
C PRO A 102 -17.78 -2.31 -13.04
N PHE A 103 -16.74 -1.69 -12.49
CA PHE A 103 -16.82 -0.89 -11.28
C PHE A 103 -16.37 0.55 -11.50
N ASP A 104 -16.85 1.44 -10.66
CA ASP A 104 -16.33 2.80 -10.54
C ASP A 104 -15.01 2.80 -9.76
N PHE A 105 -14.04 3.56 -10.25
CA PHE A 105 -12.71 3.61 -9.59
C PHE A 105 -12.78 4.25 -8.20
N GLY A 106 -13.69 5.19 -7.98
CA GLY A 106 -13.95 5.77 -6.66
C GLY A 106 -14.50 4.74 -5.67
N GLU A 107 -15.33 3.78 -6.15
CA GLU A 107 -15.80 2.66 -5.33
C GLU A 107 -14.64 1.74 -4.92
N LEU A 108 -13.75 1.40 -5.86
CA LEU A 108 -12.54 0.62 -5.57
C LEU A 108 -11.72 1.30 -4.45
N LEU A 109 -11.44 2.59 -4.58
CA LEU A 109 -10.70 3.35 -3.56
C LEU A 109 -11.41 3.39 -2.21
N ALA A 110 -12.75 3.54 -2.21
CA ALA A 110 -13.53 3.55 -0.98
C ALA A 110 -13.47 2.20 -0.24
N ARG A 111 -13.54 1.07 -0.97
CA ARG A 111 -13.44 -0.27 -0.43
C ARG A 111 -12.03 -0.57 0.08
N LEU A 112 -10.99 -0.18 -0.66
CA LEU A 112 -9.60 -0.31 -0.20
C LEU A 112 -9.37 0.44 1.12
N ARG A 113 -9.87 1.69 1.22
CA ARG A 113 -9.81 2.44 2.48
C ARG A 113 -10.61 1.77 3.60
N ALA A 114 -11.72 1.11 3.30
CA ALA A 114 -12.51 0.38 4.29
C ALA A 114 -11.78 -0.85 4.81
N LEU A 115 -11.12 -1.62 3.93
CA LEU A 115 -10.33 -2.80 4.28
C LEU A 115 -9.09 -2.46 5.10
N GLN A 116 -8.49 -1.32 4.84
CA GLN A 116 -7.35 -0.81 5.62
C GLN A 116 -7.78 -0.34 7.03
N ARG A 117 -9.08 -0.04 7.23
CA ARG A 117 -9.60 0.24 8.55
C ARG A 117 -9.66 -1.07 9.35
N ARG A 118 -8.68 -1.31 10.20
CA ARG A 118 -8.84 -2.33 11.24
C ARG A 118 -10.13 -2.07 12.03
N PRO A 119 -10.82 -3.12 12.57
CA PRO A 119 -12.02 -2.94 13.40
C PRO A 119 -11.79 -1.81 14.41
N LEU A 120 -12.84 -1.06 14.73
CA LEU A 120 -12.82 0.15 15.60
C LEU A 120 -12.01 0.02 16.91
N ALA A 121 -11.67 -1.20 17.32
CA ALA A 121 -10.80 -1.48 18.46
C ALA A 121 -9.30 -1.21 18.20
N VAL A 122 -8.85 -1.13 16.94
CA VAL A 122 -7.45 -0.84 16.59
C VAL A 122 -7.43 0.07 15.36
N ARG A 123 -7.81 1.34 15.51
CA ARG A 123 -7.40 2.37 14.57
C ARG A 123 -5.89 2.39 14.58
N ASP A 124 -5.25 2.29 13.40
CA ASP A 124 -3.84 2.68 13.32
C ASP A 124 -3.73 4.08 13.92
N PRO A 125 -3.00 4.24 15.01
CA PRO A 125 -2.97 5.52 15.69
C PRO A 125 -2.40 6.56 14.72
N VAL A 126 -2.92 7.77 14.77
CA VAL A 126 -2.30 8.90 14.08
C VAL A 126 -0.83 8.95 14.48
N LEU A 127 0.05 8.76 13.52
CA LEU A 127 1.49 8.78 13.76
C LEU A 127 1.93 10.21 14.05
N ARG A 128 2.81 10.39 15.02
CA ARG A 128 3.25 11.71 15.48
C ARG A 128 4.76 11.75 15.69
N CYS A 129 5.34 12.89 15.29
CA CYS A 129 6.71 13.24 15.63
C CYS A 129 6.76 14.76 15.75
N GLY A 130 7.05 15.30 16.93
CA GLY A 130 6.98 16.75 17.18
C GLY A 130 5.58 17.31 16.87
N ASP A 131 5.51 18.27 15.95
CA ASP A 131 4.29 18.89 15.42
C ASP A 131 3.78 18.23 14.13
N LEU A 132 4.51 17.27 13.59
CA LEU A 132 4.13 16.50 12.42
C LEU A 132 3.16 15.39 12.81
N THR A 133 2.06 15.29 12.09
CA THR A 133 1.08 14.23 12.23
C THR A 133 0.79 13.57 10.88
N PHE A 134 0.50 12.29 10.89
CA PHE A 134 0.06 11.53 9.71
C PHE A 134 -1.12 10.65 10.11
N ASP A 135 -2.22 10.81 9.41
CA ASP A 135 -3.39 9.92 9.52
C ASP A 135 -3.32 8.85 8.41
N PRO A 136 -3.03 7.59 8.77
CA PRO A 136 -2.97 6.51 7.79
C PRO A 136 -4.30 6.24 7.10
N ALA A 137 -5.44 6.47 7.78
CA ALA A 137 -6.77 6.22 7.23
C ALA A 137 -7.18 7.27 6.20
N ALA A 138 -6.85 8.54 6.46
CA ALA A 138 -7.09 9.63 5.52
C ALA A 138 -5.98 9.75 4.46
N ARG A 139 -4.81 9.14 4.71
CA ARG A 139 -3.57 9.33 3.93
C ARG A 139 -3.16 10.80 3.83
N GLU A 140 -3.25 11.48 4.94
CA GLU A 140 -2.94 12.90 5.05
C GLU A 140 -1.88 13.17 6.09
N ALA A 141 -0.93 14.05 5.76
CA ALA A 141 0.06 14.58 6.70
C ALA A 141 -0.23 16.05 6.99
N SER A 142 0.05 16.46 8.21
CA SER A 142 -0.04 17.88 8.61
C SER A 142 1.08 18.27 9.57
N VAL A 143 1.45 19.54 9.54
CA VAL A 143 2.41 20.16 10.48
C VAL A 143 1.67 21.25 11.23
N ASP A 144 1.64 21.16 12.53
CA ASP A 144 0.91 22.08 13.43
C ASP A 144 -0.56 22.26 13.00
N GLY A 145 -1.21 21.14 12.58
CA GLY A 145 -2.59 21.10 12.11
C GLY A 145 -2.82 21.64 10.69
N ARG A 146 -1.78 22.10 9.98
CA ARG A 146 -1.88 22.58 8.60
C ARG A 146 -1.52 21.45 7.63
N PRO A 147 -2.33 21.19 6.59
CA PRO A 147 -2.04 20.14 5.61
C PRO A 147 -0.66 20.33 4.98
N LEU A 148 0.09 19.23 4.90
CA LEU A 148 1.40 19.19 4.27
C LEU A 148 1.26 18.72 2.81
N ALA A 149 1.51 19.61 1.86
CA ALA A 149 1.42 19.28 0.43
C ALA A 149 2.62 18.41 0.00
N VAL A 150 2.43 17.10 -0.03
CA VAL A 150 3.43 16.10 -0.43
C VAL A 150 2.94 15.27 -1.61
N THR A 151 3.88 14.77 -2.41
CA THR A 151 3.58 13.78 -3.46
C THR A 151 3.33 12.42 -2.83
N ALA A 152 2.73 11.49 -3.59
CA ALA A 152 2.49 10.12 -3.14
C ALA A 152 3.76 9.41 -2.63
N THR A 153 4.86 9.56 -3.37
CA THR A 153 6.17 9.00 -2.99
C THR A 153 6.73 9.64 -1.71
N GLU A 154 6.65 10.95 -1.61
CA GLU A 154 7.09 11.68 -0.39
C GLU A 154 6.25 11.27 0.81
N LEU A 155 4.93 11.09 0.64
CA LEU A 155 4.03 10.63 1.68
C LEU A 155 4.38 9.21 2.14
N ALA A 156 4.67 8.30 1.22
CA ALA A 156 5.07 6.93 1.53
C ALA A 156 6.40 6.87 2.30
N ILE A 157 7.39 7.68 1.89
CA ILE A 157 8.65 7.81 2.63
C ILE A 157 8.39 8.37 4.04
N LEU A 158 7.56 9.40 4.15
CA LEU A 158 7.23 10.04 5.43
C LEU A 158 6.52 9.06 6.38
N GLU A 159 5.54 8.31 5.89
CA GLU A 159 4.86 7.26 6.64
C GLU A 159 5.86 6.22 7.16
N LEU A 160 6.73 5.70 6.28
CA LEU A 160 7.73 4.71 6.67
C LEU A 160 8.67 5.23 7.76
N LEU A 161 9.14 6.48 7.64
CA LEU A 161 9.98 7.11 8.65
C LEU A 161 9.23 7.30 9.98
N LEU A 162 7.97 7.74 9.94
CA LEU A 162 7.13 7.90 11.14
C LEU A 162 6.88 6.58 11.86
N ARG A 163 6.56 5.51 11.12
CA ARG A 163 6.35 4.17 11.70
C ARG A 163 7.60 3.61 12.37
N ARG A 164 8.78 4.03 11.95
CA ARG A 164 10.07 3.56 12.46
C ARG A 164 10.74 4.52 13.46
N THR A 165 10.19 5.70 13.64
CA THR A 165 10.72 6.70 14.60
C THR A 165 10.89 6.09 16.00
N PRO A 166 12.04 6.29 16.66
CA PRO A 166 13.23 7.08 16.25
C PRO A 166 14.30 6.28 15.48
N ASN A 167 14.00 5.04 15.07
CA ASN A 167 14.97 4.14 14.47
C ASN A 167 15.37 4.56 13.05
N VAL A 168 16.57 4.13 12.64
CA VAL A 168 17.08 4.39 11.29
C VAL A 168 16.43 3.46 10.28
N VAL A 169 15.98 4.01 9.17
CA VAL A 169 15.47 3.29 8.00
C VAL A 169 16.58 3.27 6.94
N THR A 170 17.00 2.10 6.51
CA THR A 170 18.05 1.97 5.50
C THR A 170 17.54 2.39 4.12
N ARG A 171 18.46 2.77 3.20
CA ARG A 171 18.12 3.06 1.80
C ARG A 171 17.42 1.88 1.13
N GLN A 172 17.89 0.68 1.37
CA GLN A 172 17.28 -0.54 0.84
C GLN A 172 15.85 -0.72 1.35
N SER A 173 15.62 -0.50 2.65
CA SER A 173 14.27 -0.56 3.22
C SER A 173 13.34 0.49 2.61
N ILE A 174 13.82 1.72 2.37
CA ILE A 174 13.03 2.74 1.67
C ILE A 174 12.71 2.28 0.25
N ALA A 175 13.70 1.80 -0.52
CA ALA A 175 13.48 1.32 -1.87
C ALA A 175 12.42 0.22 -1.91
N MET A 176 12.57 -0.81 -1.08
CA MET A 176 11.67 -1.97 -1.06
C MET A 176 10.25 -1.64 -0.58
N ASN A 177 10.05 -0.60 0.25
CA ASN A 177 8.74 -0.26 0.79
C ASN A 177 8.04 0.89 0.06
N VAL A 178 8.75 1.66 -0.75
CA VAL A 178 8.22 2.87 -1.40
C VAL A 178 8.04 2.72 -2.91
N TRP A 179 8.71 1.75 -3.53
CA TRP A 179 8.57 1.49 -4.96
C TRP A 179 8.13 0.06 -5.23
N PRO A 180 7.41 -0.19 -6.36
CA PRO A 180 7.08 -1.54 -6.82
C PRO A 180 8.35 -2.38 -7.06
N VAL A 181 8.20 -3.71 -6.96
CA VAL A 181 9.32 -4.65 -7.15
C VAL A 181 9.93 -4.55 -8.55
N GLU A 182 9.10 -4.30 -9.57
CA GLU A 182 9.50 -4.20 -10.97
C GLU A 182 10.01 -2.81 -11.37
N ALA A 183 10.10 -1.87 -10.44
CA ALA A 183 10.69 -0.57 -10.73
C ALA A 183 12.18 -0.74 -11.00
N ASP A 184 12.53 -0.90 -12.27
CA ASP A 184 13.90 -1.03 -12.75
C ASP A 184 14.78 0.10 -12.20
N GLY A 185 15.77 -0.30 -11.41
CA GLY A 185 16.90 0.54 -11.03
C GLY A 185 16.51 1.89 -10.41
N ILE A 186 15.96 1.88 -9.20
CA ILE A 186 15.86 3.12 -8.42
C ILE A 186 17.29 3.65 -8.26
N GLY A 187 17.66 4.60 -9.09
CA GLY A 187 18.98 5.24 -9.01
C GLY A 187 19.22 5.72 -7.58
N SER A 188 20.41 5.52 -7.07
CA SER A 188 20.76 5.90 -5.69
C SER A 188 20.38 7.34 -5.34
N ASN A 189 20.30 8.22 -6.35
CA ASN A 189 19.92 9.62 -6.20
C ASN A 189 18.41 9.88 -6.08
N THR A 190 17.54 8.94 -6.49
CA THR A 190 16.08 9.14 -6.46
C THR A 190 15.56 9.33 -5.03
N ILE A 191 16.04 8.51 -4.10
CA ILE A 191 15.69 8.62 -2.67
C ILE A 191 16.13 9.97 -2.11
N ASP A 192 17.37 10.39 -2.43
CA ASP A 192 17.92 11.66 -1.94
C ASP A 192 17.12 12.87 -2.43
N VAL A 193 16.64 12.86 -3.67
CA VAL A 193 15.80 13.92 -4.24
C VAL A 193 14.49 14.05 -3.47
N HIS A 194 13.80 12.95 -3.19
CA HIS A 194 12.54 12.97 -2.44
C HIS A 194 12.77 13.41 -0.99
N LEU A 195 13.84 12.94 -0.35
CA LEU A 195 14.19 13.36 1.01
C LEU A 195 14.59 14.84 1.10
N ALA A 196 15.28 15.37 0.09
CA ALA A 196 15.58 16.80 0.02
C ALA A 196 14.30 17.64 -0.10
N ARG A 197 13.34 17.21 -0.94
CA ARG A 197 12.03 17.87 -1.05
C ARG A 197 11.22 17.78 0.23
N LEU A 198 11.20 16.61 0.90
CA LEU A 198 10.57 16.45 2.21
C LEU A 198 11.18 17.40 3.25
N ARG A 199 12.51 17.48 3.32
CA ARG A 199 13.19 18.42 4.24
C ARG A 199 12.78 19.87 3.97
N ALA A 200 12.71 20.27 2.71
CA ALA A 200 12.27 21.63 2.34
C ALA A 200 10.82 21.90 2.80
N LYS A 201 9.92 20.90 2.68
CA LYS A 201 8.52 21.01 3.12
C LYS A 201 8.36 20.99 4.64
N LEU A 202 9.26 20.34 5.34
CA LEU A 202 9.32 20.29 6.80
C LEU A 202 10.14 21.47 7.39
N SER A 203 10.60 22.39 6.56
CA SER A 203 11.30 23.60 7.05
C SER A 203 10.36 24.42 7.94
N GLY A 204 10.75 24.63 9.20
CA GLY A 204 9.89 25.28 10.20
C GLY A 204 9.07 24.33 11.07
N SER A 205 9.05 23.03 10.77
CA SER A 205 8.49 21.99 11.65
C SER A 205 9.45 21.71 12.81
N ARG A 206 8.86 21.27 13.94
CA ARG A 206 9.60 20.66 15.05
C ARG A 206 9.96 19.19 14.81
N SER A 207 9.99 18.80 13.53
CA SER A 207 10.38 17.46 13.09
C SER A 207 11.41 17.57 11.97
N ARG A 208 12.45 16.75 12.03
CA ARG A 208 13.50 16.78 11.01
C ARG A 208 13.86 15.39 10.52
N VAL A 209 14.13 15.30 9.22
CA VAL A 209 14.70 14.11 8.60
C VAL A 209 16.21 14.20 8.66
N GLU A 210 16.84 13.33 9.45
CA GLU A 210 18.29 13.24 9.61
C GLU A 210 18.89 12.15 8.73
N THR A 211 20.06 12.41 8.16
CA THR A 211 20.87 11.41 7.46
C THR A 211 21.84 10.76 8.45
N VAL A 212 21.76 9.44 8.59
CA VAL A 212 22.77 8.64 9.29
C VAL A 212 23.74 8.11 8.25
N ARG A 213 24.92 8.75 8.17
CA ARG A 213 25.91 8.46 7.13
C ARG A 213 26.24 6.97 7.05
N GLY A 214 26.23 6.43 5.85
CA GLY A 214 26.51 5.01 5.57
C GLY A 214 25.41 4.03 5.99
N VAL A 215 24.31 4.48 6.64
CA VAL A 215 23.24 3.60 7.13
C VAL A 215 21.90 3.92 6.46
N GLY A 216 21.42 5.16 6.57
CA GLY A 216 20.10 5.53 6.06
C GLY A 216 19.58 6.85 6.61
N TYR A 217 18.30 6.89 6.93
CA TYR A 217 17.60 8.11 7.38
C TYR A 217 16.70 7.82 8.56
N ARG A 218 16.45 8.82 9.37
CA ARG A 218 15.50 8.76 10.47
C ARG A 218 14.75 10.07 10.62
N LEU A 219 13.57 9.99 11.20
CA LEU A 219 12.79 11.16 11.59
C LEU A 219 12.92 11.36 13.10
N LEU A 220 13.19 12.58 13.52
CA LEU A 220 13.31 12.94 14.93
C LEU A 220 12.53 14.24 15.21
N PRO A 221 12.01 14.40 16.45
CA PRO A 221 11.59 15.71 16.91
C PRO A 221 12.82 16.61 17.05
N SER A 222 12.65 17.89 16.78
CA SER A 222 13.69 18.94 16.92
C SER A 222 13.69 19.50 18.31
#